data_1ec21f05091975dcc5de8e160d84fb3a
#
_entry.id   1ec21f05091975dcc5de8e160d84fb3a
#
_cell.length_a   1.000
_cell.length_b   1.000
_cell.length_c   1.000
_cell.angle_alpha   90.00
_cell.angle_beta   90.00
_cell.angle_gamma   90.00
#
_symmetry.space_group_name_H-M   'P 1'
#
loop_
_entity.id
_entity.type
_entity.pdbx_description
1 polymer ?
#
loop_
_entity_poly.entity_id
_entity_poly.type
_entity_poly.pdbx_seq_one_letter_code
_entity_poly.pdbx_strand_id
1 'polypeptide(L)'
;RQIYNKYKDIFTYFDAPLVGLTATPKDEIDKNTYDIFELASGVPTYGYDLAQAVKDGYLVDYVSVESKYKFIENGIVYDELSEEDKEVYEQTFTDENHNMPEAIEASKLNSWVFNRDTIKAVLNTLMTDGIRIDYGQKLGKTVIFAKNHDHAEKILEVFHQEYPHLPDYAKVIDNYMTYAQSAIDEFSDAKKMPQIAISVDMLDTGIDVPEVVNLVFFKKVMSKAKFWQMIGRGTRLCPGLIDGEDKQK
;
A
#
# COMPACT_ATOMS: atom_id res chain seq x y z
N ARG A 1 -19.57 3.74 -13.47
CA ARG A 1 -20.61 3.77 -14.53
C ARG A 1 -21.68 2.72 -14.35
N GLN A 2 -21.37 1.44 -14.02
CA GLN A 2 -22.37 0.41 -13.79
C GLN A 2 -23.34 0.77 -12.65
N ILE A 3 -22.80 1.24 -11.52
CA ILE A 3 -23.62 1.67 -10.37
C ILE A 3 -24.44 2.91 -10.74
N TYR A 4 -23.83 3.92 -11.37
CA TYR A 4 -24.54 5.11 -11.82
C TYR A 4 -25.68 4.78 -12.77
N ASN A 5 -25.42 3.96 -13.82
CA ASN A 5 -26.47 3.58 -14.78
C ASN A 5 -27.60 2.80 -14.12
N LYS A 6 -27.29 1.99 -13.09
CA LYS A 6 -28.30 1.23 -12.34
C LYS A 6 -29.19 2.10 -11.45
N TYR A 7 -28.61 3.19 -10.90
CA TYR A 7 -29.30 4.06 -9.94
C TYR A 7 -29.58 5.46 -10.48
N LYS A 8 -29.39 5.70 -11.78
CA LYS A 8 -29.60 7.00 -12.42
C LYS A 8 -31.01 7.57 -12.13
N ASP A 9 -32.02 6.70 -12.12
CA ASP A 9 -33.40 7.10 -11.89
C ASP A 9 -33.63 7.69 -10.48
N ILE A 10 -32.76 7.38 -9.50
CA ILE A 10 -32.83 7.97 -8.17
C ILE A 10 -32.51 9.46 -8.24
N PHE A 11 -31.51 9.86 -9.05
CA PHE A 11 -31.11 11.28 -9.19
C PHE A 11 -32.17 12.10 -9.91
N THR A 12 -32.96 11.49 -10.79
CA THR A 12 -34.07 12.17 -11.48
C THR A 12 -35.39 12.11 -10.72
N TYR A 13 -35.53 11.19 -9.76
CA TYR A 13 -36.73 11.06 -8.93
C TYR A 13 -36.87 12.17 -7.90
N PHE A 14 -35.75 12.64 -7.33
CA PHE A 14 -35.76 13.70 -6.33
C PHE A 14 -35.49 15.05 -6.98
N ASP A 15 -36.37 16.01 -6.76
CA ASP A 15 -36.17 17.42 -7.09
C ASP A 15 -35.33 18.09 -5.98
N ALA A 16 -34.04 17.76 -5.96
CA ALA A 16 -33.11 18.22 -4.95
C ALA A 16 -31.70 18.41 -5.53
N PRO A 17 -30.90 19.36 -5.00
CA PRO A 17 -29.51 19.52 -5.39
C PRO A 17 -28.70 18.23 -5.15
N LEU A 18 -27.91 17.83 -6.14
CA LEU A 18 -27.01 16.69 -6.05
C LEU A 18 -25.62 17.17 -5.60
N VAL A 19 -25.16 16.68 -4.44
CA VAL A 19 -23.83 16.99 -3.91
C VAL A 19 -23.01 15.69 -3.83
N GLY A 20 -21.80 15.70 -4.38
CA GLY A 20 -20.86 14.60 -4.30
C GLY A 20 -19.55 15.01 -3.66
N LEU A 21 -19.02 14.17 -2.79
CA LEU A 21 -17.72 14.32 -2.19
C LEU A 21 -16.81 13.17 -2.64
N THR A 22 -15.61 13.51 -3.12
CA THR A 22 -14.58 12.51 -3.46
C THR A 22 -13.20 13.10 -3.27
N ALA A 23 -12.28 12.30 -2.74
CA ALA A 23 -10.86 12.66 -2.71
C ALA A 23 -10.18 12.47 -4.06
N THR A 24 -10.79 11.73 -4.99
CA THR A 24 -10.17 11.31 -6.25
C THR A 24 -11.22 11.28 -7.36
N PRO A 25 -11.61 12.46 -7.89
CA PRO A 25 -12.53 12.51 -9.02
C PRO A 25 -11.90 11.79 -10.22
N LYS A 26 -12.72 11.06 -10.99
CA LYS A 26 -12.30 10.37 -12.21
C LYS A 26 -12.67 11.21 -13.42
N ASP A 27 -11.71 11.38 -14.32
CA ASP A 27 -11.84 12.07 -15.60
C ASP A 27 -11.72 11.16 -16.82
N GLU A 28 -11.69 9.82 -16.59
CA GLU A 28 -11.66 8.83 -17.67
C GLU A 28 -12.95 8.88 -18.50
N ILE A 29 -12.84 8.75 -19.82
CA ILE A 29 -13.94 8.85 -20.81
C ILE A 29 -15.17 8.00 -20.40
N ASP A 30 -14.93 6.82 -19.84
CA ASP A 30 -16.00 5.89 -19.44
C ASP A 30 -16.46 6.00 -17.99
N LYS A 31 -15.81 6.80 -17.16
CA LYS A 31 -16.07 6.90 -15.71
C LYS A 31 -15.88 8.34 -15.22
N ASN A 32 -16.36 9.30 -15.99
CA ASN A 32 -16.19 10.69 -15.65
C ASN A 32 -17.12 11.08 -14.50
N THR A 33 -16.53 11.46 -13.37
CA THR A 33 -17.28 11.95 -12.20
C THR A 33 -17.94 13.31 -12.50
N TYR A 34 -17.27 14.13 -13.29
CA TYR A 34 -17.75 15.49 -13.61
C TYR A 34 -19.04 15.47 -14.44
N ASP A 35 -19.19 14.50 -15.36
CA ASP A 35 -20.41 14.34 -16.18
C ASP A 35 -21.65 14.03 -15.32
N ILE A 36 -21.48 13.35 -14.18
CA ILE A 36 -22.58 13.01 -13.27
C ILE A 36 -23.16 14.28 -12.64
N PHE A 37 -22.31 15.26 -12.41
CA PHE A 37 -22.66 16.54 -11.77
C PHE A 37 -22.78 17.70 -12.76
N GLU A 38 -22.81 17.41 -14.06
CA GLU A 38 -22.90 18.40 -15.15
C GLU A 38 -21.79 19.48 -15.07
N LEU A 39 -20.58 19.07 -14.65
CA LEU A 39 -19.42 19.94 -14.53
C LEU A 39 -18.45 19.73 -15.70
N ALA A 40 -17.67 20.77 -16.01
CA ALA A 40 -16.57 20.65 -16.96
C ALA A 40 -15.51 19.67 -16.43
N SER A 41 -15.00 18.80 -17.31
CA SER A 41 -14.00 17.79 -16.94
C SER A 41 -12.77 18.41 -16.29
N GLY A 42 -12.36 17.89 -15.14
CA GLY A 42 -11.24 18.40 -14.37
C GLY A 42 -11.53 19.64 -13.51
N VAL A 43 -12.76 20.20 -13.56
CA VAL A 43 -13.14 21.41 -12.84
C VAL A 43 -14.21 21.10 -11.78
N PRO A 44 -13.82 20.75 -10.53
CA PRO A 44 -14.78 20.56 -9.44
C PRO A 44 -15.41 21.91 -9.03
N THR A 45 -16.59 21.89 -8.44
CA THR A 45 -17.21 23.08 -7.85
C THR A 45 -16.32 23.68 -6.73
N TYR A 46 -15.65 22.80 -5.97
CA TYR A 46 -14.65 23.15 -4.96
C TYR A 46 -13.58 22.08 -4.91
N GLY A 47 -12.32 22.47 -4.82
CA GLY A 47 -11.18 21.58 -4.68
C GLY A 47 -10.32 21.97 -3.48
N TYR A 48 -9.95 21.00 -2.66
CA TYR A 48 -9.04 21.16 -1.55
C TYR A 48 -8.02 20.01 -1.60
N ASP A 49 -6.86 20.30 -2.13
CA ASP A 49 -5.83 19.29 -2.38
C ASP A 49 -4.91 19.04 -1.18
N LEU A 50 -4.07 18.01 -1.27
CA LEU A 50 -3.13 17.62 -0.21
C LEU A 50 -2.16 18.77 0.11
N ALA A 51 -1.63 19.45 -0.90
CA ALA A 51 -0.65 20.53 -0.69
C ALA A 51 -1.25 21.69 0.10
N GLN A 52 -2.51 22.06 -0.22
CA GLN A 52 -3.22 23.09 0.53
C GLN A 52 -3.54 22.62 1.95
N ALA A 53 -3.96 21.36 2.12
CA ALA A 53 -4.26 20.79 3.44
C ALA A 53 -3.03 20.71 4.35
N VAL A 54 -1.86 20.40 3.78
CA VAL A 54 -0.57 20.43 4.49
C VAL A 54 -0.20 21.87 4.89
N LYS A 55 -0.33 22.82 3.95
CA LYS A 55 -0.06 24.24 4.21
C LYS A 55 -0.94 24.82 5.30
N ASP A 56 -2.21 24.43 5.33
CA ASP A 56 -3.20 24.86 6.32
C ASP A 56 -3.07 24.10 7.66
N GLY A 57 -2.17 23.11 7.76
CA GLY A 57 -1.91 22.35 8.98
C GLY A 57 -2.94 21.29 9.32
N TYR A 58 -3.74 20.82 8.36
CA TYR A 58 -4.72 19.73 8.56
C TYR A 58 -4.18 18.36 8.21
N LEU A 59 -3.12 18.29 7.41
CA LEU A 59 -2.43 17.04 7.04
C LEU A 59 -0.93 17.24 7.16
N VAL A 60 -0.19 16.14 7.27
CA VAL A 60 1.28 16.15 7.22
C VAL A 60 1.75 15.84 5.81
N ASP A 61 2.91 16.36 5.45
CA ASP A 61 3.59 16.01 4.20
C ASP A 61 4.18 14.60 4.28
N TYR A 62 4.66 14.07 3.16
CA TYR A 62 5.30 12.76 3.10
C TYR A 62 6.64 12.85 2.35
N VAL A 63 7.57 12.01 2.75
CA VAL A 63 8.84 11.80 2.05
C VAL A 63 8.76 10.46 1.33
N SER A 64 9.10 10.46 0.05
CA SER A 64 9.17 9.24 -0.76
C SER A 64 10.62 8.77 -0.85
N VAL A 65 10.86 7.53 -0.45
CA VAL A 65 12.14 6.85 -0.65
C VAL A 65 11.92 5.75 -1.69
N GLU A 66 12.61 5.84 -2.81
CA GLU A 66 12.56 4.84 -3.88
C GLU A 66 13.74 3.88 -3.75
N SER A 67 13.45 2.61 -3.48
CA SER A 67 14.48 1.56 -3.48
C SER A 67 14.52 0.91 -4.86
N LYS A 68 15.65 1.07 -5.57
CA LYS A 68 15.90 0.46 -6.86
C LYS A 68 16.70 -0.81 -6.69
N TYR A 69 16.13 -1.92 -7.13
CA TYR A 69 16.82 -3.20 -7.14
C TYR A 69 17.34 -3.50 -8.55
N LYS A 70 18.61 -3.90 -8.67
CA LYS A 70 19.28 -4.16 -9.95
C LYS A 70 18.51 -5.08 -10.88
N PHE A 71 17.85 -6.10 -10.34
CA PHE A 71 17.07 -7.05 -11.13
C PHE A 71 15.79 -6.45 -11.74
N ILE A 72 15.21 -5.40 -11.14
CA ILE A 72 14.05 -4.69 -11.71
C ILE A 72 14.46 -3.91 -12.95
N GLU A 73 15.69 -3.41 -12.99
CA GLU A 73 16.22 -2.65 -14.12
C GLU A 73 16.82 -3.54 -15.21
N ASN A 74 17.56 -4.58 -14.81
CA ASN A 74 18.41 -5.37 -15.71
C ASN A 74 17.84 -6.77 -16.03
N GLY A 75 16.76 -7.18 -15.38
CA GLY A 75 16.31 -8.57 -15.47
C GLY A 75 17.04 -9.49 -14.48
N ILE A 76 16.79 -10.78 -14.59
CA ILE A 76 17.43 -11.82 -13.79
C ILE A 76 18.21 -12.77 -14.69
N VAL A 77 19.45 -13.03 -14.30
CA VAL A 77 20.29 -14.05 -14.92
C VAL A 77 20.43 -15.19 -13.92
N TYR A 78 20.05 -16.41 -14.31
CA TYR A 78 20.01 -17.58 -13.44
C TYR A 78 21.35 -17.84 -12.72
N ASP A 79 22.47 -17.72 -13.41
CA ASP A 79 23.80 -17.97 -12.86
C ASP A 79 24.23 -16.97 -11.78
N GLU A 80 23.60 -15.79 -11.72
CA GLU A 80 23.89 -14.75 -10.74
C GLU A 80 23.05 -14.88 -9.44
N LEU A 81 22.13 -15.86 -9.39
CA LEU A 81 21.25 -16.08 -8.25
C LEU A 81 21.95 -16.88 -7.12
N SER A 82 21.49 -16.66 -5.88
CA SER A 82 21.82 -17.55 -4.76
C SER A 82 21.23 -18.94 -4.99
N GLU A 83 21.76 -19.97 -4.31
CA GLU A 83 21.22 -21.34 -4.44
C GLU A 83 19.75 -21.44 -4.02
N GLU A 84 19.34 -20.69 -2.98
CA GLU A 84 17.95 -20.61 -2.54
C GLU A 84 17.04 -19.96 -3.59
N ASP A 85 17.52 -18.91 -4.26
CA ASP A 85 16.79 -18.24 -5.31
C ASP A 85 16.72 -19.03 -6.61
N LYS A 86 17.72 -19.86 -6.90
CA LYS A 86 17.69 -20.78 -8.03
C LYS A 86 16.56 -21.79 -7.91
N GLU A 87 16.33 -22.35 -6.72
CA GLU A 87 15.21 -23.25 -6.49
C GLU A 87 13.87 -22.60 -6.78
N VAL A 88 13.67 -21.34 -6.32
CA VAL A 88 12.46 -20.57 -6.58
C VAL A 88 12.34 -20.22 -8.05
N TYR A 89 13.45 -19.87 -8.70
CA TYR A 89 13.49 -19.59 -10.13
C TYR A 89 13.08 -20.81 -10.97
N GLU A 90 13.63 -21.98 -10.66
CA GLU A 90 13.30 -23.24 -11.33
C GLU A 90 11.83 -23.59 -11.18
N GLN A 91 11.27 -23.47 -9.96
CA GLN A 91 9.84 -23.72 -9.70
C GLN A 91 8.91 -22.74 -10.42
N THR A 92 9.37 -21.49 -10.61
CA THR A 92 8.53 -20.42 -11.16
C THR A 92 8.57 -20.35 -12.67
N PHE A 93 9.70 -20.66 -13.28
CA PHE A 93 9.97 -20.39 -14.70
C PHE A 93 10.26 -21.62 -15.54
N THR A 94 10.30 -22.83 -14.95
CA THR A 94 10.37 -24.08 -15.72
C THR A 94 9.02 -24.39 -16.35
N ASP A 95 8.99 -24.61 -17.66
CA ASP A 95 7.77 -24.96 -18.38
C ASP A 95 7.39 -26.45 -18.22
N GLU A 96 6.22 -26.83 -18.74
CA GLU A 96 5.73 -28.22 -18.71
C GLU A 96 6.65 -29.21 -19.45
N ASN A 97 7.58 -28.73 -20.29
CA ASN A 97 8.57 -29.52 -21.02
C ASN A 97 9.94 -29.52 -20.35
N HIS A 98 10.04 -29.01 -19.09
CA HIS A 98 11.27 -28.87 -18.32
C HIS A 98 12.31 -27.93 -18.95
N ASN A 99 11.87 -26.98 -19.78
CA ASN A 99 12.75 -25.94 -20.28
C ASN A 99 12.74 -24.76 -19.32
N MET A 100 13.90 -24.30 -18.94
CA MET A 100 14.11 -23.16 -18.05
C MET A 100 14.87 -22.07 -18.81
N PRO A 101 14.40 -20.82 -18.82
CA PRO A 101 15.14 -19.72 -19.44
C PRO A 101 16.40 -19.39 -18.62
N GLU A 102 17.52 -19.15 -19.29
CA GLU A 102 18.77 -18.72 -18.64
C GLU A 102 18.70 -17.28 -18.09
N ALA A 103 17.81 -16.47 -18.65
CA ALA A 103 17.58 -15.09 -18.22
C ALA A 103 16.14 -14.66 -18.45
N ILE A 104 15.64 -13.76 -17.60
CA ILE A 104 14.32 -13.17 -17.70
C ILE A 104 14.44 -11.65 -17.79
N GLU A 105 13.82 -11.08 -18.81
CA GLU A 105 13.77 -9.63 -18.99
C GLU A 105 12.97 -8.96 -17.88
N ALA A 106 13.38 -7.74 -17.50
CA ALA A 106 12.73 -6.92 -16.46
C ALA A 106 11.20 -6.78 -16.63
N SER A 107 10.71 -6.79 -17.88
CA SER A 107 9.28 -6.73 -18.21
C SER A 107 8.46 -7.95 -17.74
N LYS A 108 9.09 -9.11 -17.58
CA LYS A 108 8.47 -10.39 -17.16
C LYS A 108 8.57 -10.65 -15.67
N LEU A 109 9.23 -9.78 -14.91
CA LEU A 109 9.58 -9.96 -13.49
C LEU A 109 8.44 -9.79 -12.50
N ASN A 110 7.20 -9.57 -12.93
CA ASN A 110 6.07 -9.41 -12.00
C ASN A 110 5.85 -10.59 -11.03
N SER A 111 6.39 -11.76 -11.33
CA SER A 111 6.36 -12.94 -10.46
C SER A 111 7.54 -12.99 -9.47
N TRP A 112 8.66 -12.32 -9.76
CA TRP A 112 9.87 -12.35 -8.94
C TRP A 112 9.82 -11.41 -7.71
N VAL A 113 8.82 -10.57 -7.58
CA VAL A 113 8.57 -9.74 -6.38
C VAL A 113 8.39 -10.61 -5.11
N PHE A 114 8.15 -11.91 -5.29
CA PHE A 114 8.06 -12.91 -4.22
C PHE A 114 9.39 -13.49 -3.78
N ASN A 115 10.51 -13.10 -4.41
CA ASN A 115 11.83 -13.54 -4.04
C ASN A 115 12.16 -13.15 -2.60
N ARG A 116 12.67 -14.12 -1.84
CA ARG A 116 13.03 -13.94 -0.42
C ARG A 116 14.03 -12.80 -0.21
N ASP A 117 15.05 -12.69 -1.04
CA ASP A 117 16.09 -11.67 -0.88
C ASP A 117 15.55 -10.26 -1.16
N THR A 118 14.62 -10.13 -2.10
CA THR A 118 13.92 -8.86 -2.33
C THR A 118 13.07 -8.48 -1.13
N ILE A 119 12.29 -9.43 -0.59
CA ILE A 119 11.47 -9.21 0.61
C ILE A 119 12.36 -8.83 1.79
N LYS A 120 13.44 -9.57 2.02
CA LYS A 120 14.44 -9.30 3.06
C LYS A 120 15.04 -7.90 2.92
N ALA A 121 15.42 -7.48 1.71
CA ALA A 121 15.97 -6.16 1.46
C ALA A 121 14.94 -5.05 1.75
N VAL A 122 13.67 -5.22 1.34
CA VAL A 122 12.59 -4.27 1.66
C VAL A 122 12.34 -4.18 3.15
N LEU A 123 12.25 -5.32 3.84
CA LEU A 123 12.05 -5.37 5.29
C LEU A 123 13.24 -4.75 6.04
N ASN A 124 14.46 -5.02 5.60
CA ASN A 124 15.65 -4.42 6.19
C ASN A 124 15.66 -2.89 6.03
N THR A 125 15.35 -2.37 4.84
CA THR A 125 15.19 -0.92 4.62
C THR A 125 14.12 -0.34 5.55
N LEU A 126 12.96 -0.97 5.66
CA LEU A 126 11.91 -0.53 6.57
C LEU A 126 12.37 -0.51 8.03
N MET A 127 13.01 -1.57 8.47
CA MET A 127 13.43 -1.71 9.89
C MET A 127 14.60 -0.79 10.24
N THR A 128 15.43 -0.38 9.26
CA THR A 128 16.56 0.53 9.44
C THR A 128 16.18 1.99 9.27
N ASP A 129 15.48 2.33 8.19
CA ASP A 129 15.24 3.71 7.75
C ASP A 129 13.81 4.19 8.02
N GLY A 130 12.92 3.27 8.42
CA GLY A 130 11.54 3.61 8.75
C GLY A 130 11.43 4.56 9.94
N ILE A 131 10.42 5.43 9.90
CA ILE A 131 10.13 6.37 10.98
C ILE A 131 9.87 5.61 12.27
N ARG A 132 10.57 5.99 13.32
CA ARG A 132 10.47 5.38 14.65
C ARG A 132 9.80 6.32 15.64
N ILE A 133 9.20 5.74 16.67
CA ILE A 133 8.56 6.40 17.79
C ILE A 133 9.23 5.96 19.10
N ASP A 134 8.77 6.48 20.23
CA ASP A 134 9.29 6.13 21.56
C ASP A 134 10.83 6.36 21.65
N TYR A 135 11.27 7.56 21.25
CA TYR A 135 12.71 7.94 21.21
C TYR A 135 13.57 6.98 20.38
N GLY A 136 13.02 6.55 19.23
CA GLY A 136 13.72 5.68 18.27
C GLY A 136 13.71 4.19 18.64
N GLN A 137 13.06 3.79 19.73
CA GLN A 137 13.07 2.40 20.20
C GLN A 137 12.12 1.50 19.42
N LYS A 138 11.01 2.06 18.90
CA LYS A 138 9.94 1.31 18.25
C LYS A 138 9.71 1.83 16.83
N LEU A 139 9.59 0.94 15.85
CA LEU A 139 9.12 1.32 14.52
C LEU A 139 7.70 1.89 14.64
N GLY A 140 7.41 3.01 14.01
CA GLY A 140 6.06 3.56 13.95
C GLY A 140 5.11 2.62 13.20
N LYS A 141 3.80 2.74 13.44
CA LYS A 141 2.82 1.88 12.75
C LYS A 141 3.01 1.98 11.23
N THR A 142 3.04 0.81 10.61
CA THR A 142 3.44 0.62 9.22
C THR A 142 2.39 -0.17 8.47
N VAL A 143 2.07 0.24 7.24
CA VAL A 143 1.28 -0.56 6.31
C VAL A 143 2.15 -0.97 5.13
N ILE A 144 2.26 -2.29 4.89
CA ILE A 144 2.89 -2.86 3.70
C ILE A 144 1.78 -3.30 2.74
N PHE A 145 1.73 -2.71 1.57
CA PHE A 145 0.76 -3.05 0.53
C PHE A 145 1.30 -4.16 -0.35
N ALA A 146 0.85 -5.39 -0.12
CA ALA A 146 1.23 -6.57 -0.87
C ALA A 146 0.42 -6.71 -2.17
N LYS A 147 0.93 -7.50 -3.10
CA LYS A 147 0.31 -7.73 -4.41
C LYS A 147 -0.95 -8.61 -4.32
N ASN A 148 -0.87 -9.70 -3.54
CA ASN A 148 -1.94 -10.67 -3.30
C ASN A 148 -1.68 -11.37 -1.95
N HIS A 149 -2.57 -12.30 -1.58
CA HIS A 149 -2.50 -13.06 -0.33
C HIS A 149 -1.18 -13.82 -0.18
N ASP A 150 -0.78 -14.61 -1.18
CA ASP A 150 0.43 -15.41 -1.14
C ASP A 150 1.69 -14.54 -0.93
N HIS A 151 1.71 -13.35 -1.55
CA HIS A 151 2.77 -12.38 -1.32
C HIS A 151 2.76 -11.86 0.12
N ALA A 152 1.59 -11.57 0.67
CA ALA A 152 1.47 -11.09 2.05
C ALA A 152 1.95 -12.14 3.05
N GLU A 153 1.57 -13.41 2.86
CA GLU A 153 2.03 -14.54 3.68
C GLU A 153 3.55 -14.74 3.55
N LYS A 154 4.10 -14.63 2.33
CA LYS A 154 5.55 -14.74 2.12
C LYS A 154 6.32 -13.62 2.80
N ILE A 155 5.82 -12.38 2.76
CA ILE A 155 6.42 -11.26 3.51
C ILE A 155 6.43 -11.55 5.01
N LEU A 156 5.32 -12.08 5.56
CA LEU A 156 5.23 -12.42 6.97
C LEU A 156 6.18 -13.56 7.35
N GLU A 157 6.28 -14.61 6.52
CA GLU A 157 7.22 -15.72 6.70
C GLU A 157 8.66 -15.21 6.78
N VAL A 158 9.10 -14.40 5.82
CA VAL A 158 10.44 -13.82 5.79
C VAL A 158 10.66 -12.90 6.98
N PHE A 159 9.66 -12.11 7.38
CA PHE A 159 9.75 -11.28 8.58
C PHE A 159 10.05 -12.12 9.84
N HIS A 160 9.32 -13.20 10.05
CA HIS A 160 9.54 -14.08 11.21
C HIS A 160 10.92 -14.77 11.19
N GLN A 161 11.44 -15.08 10.00
CA GLN A 161 12.79 -15.66 9.85
C GLN A 161 13.90 -14.66 10.17
N GLU A 162 13.77 -13.42 9.70
CA GLU A 162 14.79 -12.37 9.90
C GLU A 162 14.68 -11.70 11.28
N TYR A 163 13.47 -11.67 11.87
CA TYR A 163 13.18 -11.02 13.16
C TYR A 163 12.45 -11.97 14.14
N PRO A 164 13.04 -13.14 14.48
CA PRO A 164 12.37 -14.15 15.31
C PRO A 164 12.07 -13.68 16.74
N HIS A 165 12.70 -12.61 17.19
CA HIS A 165 12.46 -11.98 18.49
C HIS A 165 11.24 -11.05 18.51
N LEU A 166 10.56 -10.87 17.37
CA LEU A 166 9.38 -9.99 17.19
C LEU A 166 8.17 -10.79 16.65
N PRO A 167 7.68 -11.83 17.35
CA PRO A 167 6.69 -12.77 16.78
C PRO A 167 5.35 -12.11 16.44
N ASP A 168 4.89 -11.15 17.23
CA ASP A 168 3.58 -10.48 17.05
C ASP A 168 3.69 -9.12 16.36
N TYR A 169 4.89 -8.76 15.90
CA TYR A 169 5.16 -7.43 15.39
C TYR A 169 4.55 -7.14 14.01
N ALA A 170 4.43 -8.17 13.19
CA ALA A 170 3.83 -8.11 11.86
C ALA A 170 2.65 -9.09 11.76
N LYS A 171 1.61 -8.72 11.03
CA LYS A 171 0.42 -9.54 10.79
C LYS A 171 -0.14 -9.27 9.39
N VAL A 172 -0.57 -10.32 8.71
CA VAL A 172 -1.36 -10.17 7.47
C VAL A 172 -2.77 -9.74 7.85
N ILE A 173 -3.29 -8.71 7.17
CA ILE A 173 -4.66 -8.21 7.33
C ILE A 173 -5.27 -8.10 5.94
N ASP A 174 -6.07 -9.10 5.57
CA ASP A 174 -6.73 -9.17 4.27
C ASP A 174 -8.12 -9.83 4.34
N ASN A 175 -8.79 -9.92 3.20
CA ASN A 175 -10.15 -10.47 3.09
C ASN A 175 -10.24 -11.99 3.32
N TYR A 176 -9.13 -12.71 3.38
CA TYR A 176 -9.10 -14.15 3.64
C TYR A 176 -9.14 -14.49 5.14
N MET A 177 -8.95 -13.49 5.99
CA MET A 177 -9.03 -13.68 7.44
C MET A 177 -10.47 -13.83 7.93
N THR A 178 -10.73 -14.81 8.78
CA THR A 178 -12.04 -15.03 9.41
C THR A 178 -12.47 -13.87 10.32
N TYR A 179 -11.51 -13.15 10.92
CA TYR A 179 -11.75 -12.05 11.85
C TYR A 179 -11.01 -10.77 11.42
N ALA A 180 -11.10 -10.44 10.13
CA ALA A 180 -10.38 -9.30 9.56
C ALA A 180 -10.71 -7.98 10.26
N GLN A 181 -11.96 -7.74 10.66
CA GLN A 181 -12.37 -6.53 11.38
C GLN A 181 -11.69 -6.45 12.76
N SER A 182 -11.61 -7.54 13.51
CA SER A 182 -10.91 -7.56 14.79
C SER A 182 -9.41 -7.27 14.64
N ALA A 183 -8.79 -7.75 13.57
CA ALA A 183 -7.38 -7.46 13.28
C ALA A 183 -7.16 -5.99 12.91
N ILE A 184 -8.11 -5.36 12.21
CA ILE A 184 -8.10 -3.92 11.93
C ILE A 184 -8.26 -3.13 13.23
N ASP A 185 -9.19 -3.51 14.10
CA ASP A 185 -9.43 -2.84 15.37
C ASP A 185 -8.20 -2.95 16.29
N GLU A 186 -7.53 -4.11 16.33
CA GLU A 186 -6.26 -4.28 17.04
C GLU A 186 -5.15 -3.40 16.46
N PHE A 187 -5.00 -3.36 15.13
CA PHE A 187 -4.02 -2.51 14.47
C PHE A 187 -4.32 -1.02 14.66
N SER A 188 -5.59 -0.65 14.80
CA SER A 188 -6.03 0.74 15.01
C SER A 188 -5.78 1.23 16.44
N ASP A 189 -5.50 0.34 17.37
CA ASP A 189 -5.14 0.72 18.76
C ASP A 189 -3.62 0.98 18.82
N ALA A 190 -3.24 2.23 19.14
CA ALA A 190 -1.84 2.66 19.24
C ALA A 190 -1.00 1.81 20.22
N LYS A 191 -1.64 1.21 21.23
CA LYS A 191 -0.97 0.45 22.30
C LYS A 191 -0.87 -1.04 22.01
N LYS A 192 -1.56 -1.53 20.98
CA LYS A 192 -1.59 -2.95 20.64
C LYS A 192 -0.69 -3.30 19.47
N MET A 193 -0.27 -4.55 19.43
CA MET A 193 0.31 -5.17 18.23
C MET A 193 -0.82 -5.52 17.24
N PRO A 194 -0.53 -5.64 15.97
CA PRO A 194 0.78 -5.58 15.33
C PRO A 194 1.26 -4.14 15.12
N GLN A 195 2.59 -3.99 14.94
CA GLN A 195 3.20 -2.73 14.52
C GLN A 195 3.23 -2.60 13.00
N ILE A 196 3.28 -3.72 12.29
CA ILE A 196 3.29 -3.81 10.83
C ILE A 196 2.04 -4.57 10.39
N ALA A 197 1.19 -3.92 9.61
CA ALA A 197 0.08 -4.55 8.91
C ALA A 197 0.48 -4.83 7.45
N ILE A 198 0.48 -6.10 7.04
CA ILE A 198 0.70 -6.50 5.66
C ILE A 198 -0.66 -6.72 5.02
N SER A 199 -1.03 -5.89 4.05
CA SER A 199 -2.40 -5.85 3.53
C SER A 199 -2.49 -6.02 2.02
N VAL A 200 -3.57 -6.68 1.61
CA VAL A 200 -3.98 -6.79 0.21
C VAL A 200 -5.31 -6.05 0.06
N ASP A 201 -5.29 -4.85 -0.54
CA ASP A 201 -6.46 -4.01 -0.87
C ASP A 201 -7.34 -3.57 0.32
N MET A 202 -7.33 -4.27 1.45
CA MET A 202 -8.25 -4.06 2.55
C MET A 202 -7.97 -2.77 3.33
N LEU A 203 -6.69 -2.43 3.51
CA LEU A 203 -6.26 -1.19 4.18
C LEU A 203 -6.06 -0.01 3.21
N ASP A 204 -6.31 -0.21 1.91
CA ASP A 204 -6.22 0.86 0.92
C ASP A 204 -7.28 1.95 1.17
N THR A 205 -8.45 1.55 1.68
CA THR A 205 -9.58 2.43 1.99
C THR A 205 -10.22 2.08 3.34
N GLY A 206 -10.93 3.03 3.94
CA GLY A 206 -11.86 2.76 5.05
C GLY A 206 -11.28 2.64 6.45
N ILE A 207 -9.96 2.61 6.65
CA ILE A 207 -9.37 2.62 8.00
C ILE A 207 -8.97 4.02 8.43
N ASP A 208 -9.10 4.29 9.73
CA ASP A 208 -8.65 5.52 10.37
C ASP A 208 -7.65 5.19 11.48
N VAL A 209 -6.36 5.16 11.12
CA VAL A 209 -5.25 4.91 12.05
C VAL A 209 -4.27 6.08 11.91
N PRO A 210 -4.46 7.15 12.69
CA PRO A 210 -3.59 8.33 12.64
C PRO A 210 -2.12 8.03 12.95
N GLU A 211 -1.84 6.97 13.69
CA GLU A 211 -0.51 6.53 14.09
C GLU A 211 0.32 5.91 12.94
N VAL A 212 -0.27 5.66 11.78
CA VAL A 212 0.48 5.16 10.61
C VAL A 212 1.43 6.24 10.12
N VAL A 213 2.74 5.93 10.14
CA VAL A 213 3.81 6.83 9.69
C VAL A 213 4.66 6.25 8.56
N ASN A 214 4.62 4.93 8.35
CA ASN A 214 5.36 4.27 7.28
C ASN A 214 4.39 3.58 6.33
N LEU A 215 4.59 3.80 5.04
CA LEU A 215 3.85 3.13 3.97
C LEU A 215 4.83 2.46 3.02
N VAL A 216 4.71 1.15 2.83
CA VAL A 216 5.56 0.38 1.92
C VAL A 216 4.71 -0.10 0.75
N PHE A 217 5.00 0.41 -0.44
CA PHE A 217 4.33 0.02 -1.69
C PHE A 217 5.06 -1.17 -2.32
N PHE A 218 4.75 -2.38 -1.88
CA PHE A 218 5.34 -3.60 -2.39
C PHE A 218 4.49 -4.22 -3.52
N LYS A 219 3.81 -3.36 -4.25
CA LYS A 219 3.04 -3.67 -5.47
C LYS A 219 3.03 -2.49 -6.42
N LYS A 220 2.87 -2.75 -7.72
CA LYS A 220 2.64 -1.69 -8.69
C LYS A 220 1.23 -1.13 -8.55
N VAL A 221 1.11 0.17 -8.33
CA VAL A 221 -0.17 0.87 -8.26
C VAL A 221 -0.43 1.57 -9.60
N MET A 222 -1.38 1.06 -10.36
CA MET A 222 -1.70 1.57 -11.71
C MET A 222 -2.71 2.72 -11.70
N SER A 223 -3.48 2.87 -10.63
CA SER A 223 -4.50 3.90 -10.49
C SER A 223 -3.98 5.07 -9.65
N LYS A 224 -3.95 6.27 -10.24
CA LYS A 224 -3.61 7.51 -9.53
C LYS A 224 -4.52 7.74 -8.32
N ALA A 225 -5.82 7.48 -8.50
CA ALA A 225 -6.80 7.58 -7.42
C ALA A 225 -6.47 6.64 -6.24
N LYS A 226 -6.16 5.36 -6.56
CA LYS A 226 -5.79 4.37 -5.54
C LYS A 226 -4.49 4.76 -4.84
N PHE A 227 -3.49 5.23 -5.57
CA PHE A 227 -2.22 5.71 -5.00
C PHE A 227 -2.46 6.81 -3.96
N TRP A 228 -3.26 7.84 -4.29
CA TRP A 228 -3.56 8.92 -3.36
C TRP A 228 -4.38 8.47 -2.15
N GLN A 229 -5.29 7.53 -2.32
CA GLN A 229 -6.03 6.93 -1.19
C GLN A 229 -5.10 6.20 -0.22
N MET A 230 -4.10 5.49 -0.74
CA MET A 230 -3.09 4.79 0.06
C MET A 230 -2.16 5.79 0.78
N ILE A 231 -1.63 6.82 0.08
CA ILE A 231 -0.85 7.91 0.70
C ILE A 231 -1.63 8.58 1.83
N GLY A 232 -2.93 8.85 1.63
CA GLY A 232 -3.80 9.44 2.63
C GLY A 232 -3.89 8.67 3.96
N ARG A 233 -3.39 7.42 4.02
CA ARG A 233 -3.31 6.66 5.29
C ARG A 233 -2.19 7.16 6.19
N GLY A 234 -1.11 7.68 5.61
CA GLY A 234 0.06 8.18 6.36
C GLY A 234 0.07 9.69 6.62
N THR A 235 -0.80 10.47 5.99
CA THR A 235 -0.76 11.94 6.04
C THR A 235 -1.62 12.57 7.13
N ARG A 236 -2.30 11.78 7.96
CA ARG A 236 -3.13 12.30 9.05
C ARG A 236 -2.29 12.84 10.20
N LEU A 237 -2.77 13.91 10.83
CA LEU A 237 -2.19 14.42 12.06
C LEU A 237 -2.29 13.38 13.18
N CYS A 238 -1.26 13.30 14.01
CA CYS A 238 -1.24 12.52 15.23
C CYS A 238 -0.39 13.25 16.29
N PRO A 239 -0.97 14.22 16.98
CA PRO A 239 -0.24 15.05 17.95
C PRO A 239 0.45 14.21 19.02
N GLY A 240 1.72 14.51 19.28
CA GLY A 240 2.50 13.85 20.32
C GLY A 240 3.03 12.45 19.96
N LEU A 241 2.85 11.99 18.72
CA LEU A 241 3.27 10.64 18.30
C LEU A 241 4.78 10.46 18.28
N ILE A 242 5.52 11.46 17.80
CA ILE A 242 6.98 11.40 17.68
C ILE A 242 7.59 12.27 18.77
N ASP A 243 7.95 11.64 19.88
CA ASP A 243 8.66 12.26 20.99
C ASP A 243 8.01 13.55 21.54
N GLY A 244 6.68 13.58 21.54
CA GLY A 244 5.90 14.73 21.97
C GLY A 244 5.56 15.73 20.87
N GLU A 245 6.09 15.53 19.67
CA GLU A 245 5.77 16.31 18.48
C GLU A 245 4.78 15.56 17.55
N ASP A 246 4.19 16.26 16.60
CA ASP A 246 3.44 15.62 15.53
C ASP A 246 4.39 14.99 14.51
N LYS A 247 3.90 14.07 13.66
CA LYS A 247 4.71 13.33 12.68
C LYS A 247 5.31 14.15 11.53
N GLN A 248 5.31 15.41 11.65
CA GLN A 248 5.72 16.36 10.63
C GLN A 248 7.19 16.54 10.38
N LYS A 249 8.07 15.90 11.10
CA LYS A 249 9.45 16.43 11.01
C LYS A 249 10.46 15.38 10.78
#